data_4a24a63326e543f3ce5c2752bc66e61a
#
_entry.id   4a24a63326e543f3ce5c2752bc66e61a
#
_cell.length_a   1.000
_cell.length_b   1.000
_cell.length_c   1.000
_cell.angle_alpha   90.00
_cell.angle_beta   90.00
_cell.angle_gamma   90.00
#
_symmetry.space_group_name_H-M   'P 1'
#
loop_
_entity.id
_entity.type
_entity.pdbx_description
1 polymer ?
#
loop_
_entity_poly.entity_id
_entity_poly.type
_entity_poly.pdbx_seq_one_letter_code
_entity_poly.pdbx_strand_id
1 'polypeptide(L)'
;MVKTTFLCIAFAAFTASWASAKVSKTELPVSLSQQADTTKTKNNKKNSKSELGKEHNINEIVVTGVRQQASVNSVSDKIGENLIDRSMGKSLASILEHVSGVSSIQTGTTVAKPVINGMYGNRILIVNNGARQTGQQWGADHAPEIDQNSSGSIEVIKGAESVRYGSEALGGIIVMEQKALPYGQASVSGHLRTLYGSNGKRYSVVAQAEGTMPFSNSLAWRLQGTYANSGDQSTAKYLLNNTGYREHDFSASLGYKYNALKLEGYYSMYNLKLGVLPSAQMGSEDLLKLRIELGQPVEIYPYSRHIDYPFQHVVHHTAIGKASFDAGKFGIFLWQTAFQHDDRKENRIRRMNLSNIPAVSLYLTSFQNQLKWNLTYNKWNTEAGASYLHIRNRNQGGTGVVPLIPNYTEYDLGIYAIQKYRNENWTAEAGVRFDNQETRASGYDYTGKLYGGHHIFSNFSYNLGTSYRF
;
A
#
# COMPACT_ATOMS: atom_id res chain seq x y z
N MET A 1 35.08 15.42 -5.66
CA MET A 1 34.20 16.46 -6.22
C MET A 1 33.53 15.92 -7.45
N VAL A 2 32.30 15.44 -7.33
CA VAL A 2 31.46 15.04 -8.45
C VAL A 2 30.20 15.89 -8.34
N LYS A 3 30.02 16.79 -9.29
CA LYS A 3 28.84 17.65 -9.40
C LYS A 3 27.68 16.84 -9.90
N THR A 4 26.68 16.65 -9.07
CA THR A 4 25.40 16.06 -9.45
C THR A 4 24.52 17.17 -10.01
N THR A 5 24.31 17.15 -11.32
CA THR A 5 23.42 18.09 -12.01
C THR A 5 21.99 17.60 -11.82
N PHE A 6 21.20 18.29 -11.01
CA PHE A 6 19.76 18.10 -10.91
C PHE A 6 19.09 18.70 -12.15
N LEU A 7 18.38 17.88 -12.89
CA LEU A 7 17.50 18.30 -13.98
C LEU A 7 16.21 18.85 -13.38
N CYS A 8 16.10 20.17 -13.26
CA CYS A 8 14.86 20.85 -12.91
C CYS A 8 13.92 20.83 -14.10
N ILE A 9 12.87 20.03 -14.04
CA ILE A 9 11.72 20.13 -14.95
C ILE A 9 10.86 21.28 -14.44
N ALA A 10 10.86 22.39 -15.17
CA ALA A 10 10.04 23.55 -14.90
C ALA A 10 8.57 23.22 -15.17
N PHE A 11 7.72 23.31 -14.15
CA PHE A 11 6.28 23.33 -14.28
C PHE A 11 5.84 24.73 -14.73
N ALA A 12 5.40 24.84 -15.97
CA ALA A 12 4.72 26.03 -16.48
C ALA A 12 3.35 26.17 -15.82
N ALA A 13 3.14 27.27 -15.11
CA ALA A 13 1.86 27.61 -14.52
C ALA A 13 0.85 27.94 -15.64
N PHE A 14 -0.19 27.13 -15.76
CA PHE A 14 -1.36 27.43 -16.55
C PHE A 14 -2.33 28.27 -15.72
N THR A 15 -2.47 29.53 -16.03
CA THR A 15 -3.52 30.40 -15.54
C THR A 15 -4.83 30.05 -16.25
N ALA A 16 -5.73 29.38 -15.58
CA ALA A 16 -7.07 29.14 -16.06
C ALA A 16 -7.97 30.35 -15.79
N SER A 17 -8.52 30.97 -16.83
CA SER A 17 -9.54 32.00 -16.76
C SER A 17 -10.86 31.43 -16.26
N TRP A 18 -11.41 32.05 -15.23
CA TRP A 18 -12.71 31.71 -14.64
C TRP A 18 -13.85 32.13 -15.56
N ALA A 19 -14.61 31.17 -16.06
CA ALA A 19 -15.91 31.41 -16.66
C ALA A 19 -16.98 31.26 -15.58
N SER A 20 -17.71 32.36 -15.33
CA SER A 20 -18.81 32.42 -14.37
C SER A 20 -20.02 31.59 -14.84
N ALA A 21 -20.34 30.55 -14.11
CA ALA A 21 -21.59 29.81 -14.26
C ALA A 21 -22.64 30.38 -13.28
N LYS A 22 -23.75 30.88 -13.83
CA LYS A 22 -24.93 31.35 -13.07
C LYS A 22 -25.58 30.17 -12.37
N VAL A 23 -25.71 30.28 -11.03
CA VAL A 23 -26.52 29.39 -10.23
C VAL A 23 -27.99 29.82 -10.32
N SER A 24 -28.83 28.93 -10.82
CA SER A 24 -30.29 29.05 -10.75
C SER A 24 -30.79 28.42 -9.46
N LYS A 25 -31.44 29.22 -8.62
CA LYS A 25 -32.15 28.74 -7.41
C LYS A 25 -33.44 28.05 -7.85
N THR A 26 -33.66 26.83 -7.42
CA THR A 26 -34.99 26.21 -7.43
C THR A 26 -35.26 25.65 -6.04
N GLU A 27 -36.34 26.15 -5.44
CA GLU A 27 -36.81 25.84 -4.11
C GLU A 27 -37.45 24.44 -4.05
N LEU A 28 -37.25 23.76 -2.94
CA LEU A 28 -37.87 22.49 -2.58
C LEU A 28 -39.18 22.78 -1.80
N PRO A 29 -40.27 22.03 -2.03
CA PRO A 29 -41.32 21.93 -1.03
C PRO A 29 -41.17 20.64 -0.22
N VAL A 30 -41.19 20.83 1.08
CA VAL A 30 -41.36 19.80 2.13
C VAL A 30 -42.84 19.41 2.20
N SER A 31 -43.17 18.13 2.20
CA SER A 31 -44.39 17.64 2.87
C SER A 31 -44.19 16.20 3.38
N LEU A 32 -44.29 16.08 4.69
CA LEU A 32 -44.56 14.83 5.42
C LEU A 32 -46.02 14.42 5.21
N SER A 33 -46.30 13.11 5.01
CA SER A 33 -47.34 12.43 5.80
C SER A 33 -47.28 10.90 5.61
N GLN A 34 -47.37 10.22 6.72
CA GLN A 34 -47.65 8.78 6.88
C GLN A 34 -49.08 8.47 6.41
N GLN A 35 -49.30 7.29 5.88
CA GLN A 35 -50.30 6.30 6.43
C GLN A 35 -50.33 5.03 5.60
N ALA A 36 -50.32 3.93 6.32
CA ALA A 36 -50.66 2.58 5.82
C ALA A 36 -52.15 2.49 5.56
N ASP A 37 -52.57 1.76 4.53
CA ASP A 37 -53.68 0.86 4.67
C ASP A 37 -53.73 -0.19 3.54
N THR A 38 -54.12 -1.38 3.96
CA THR A 38 -54.38 -2.60 3.19
C THR A 38 -55.72 -2.52 2.50
N THR A 39 -55.85 -2.95 1.24
CA THR A 39 -56.98 -3.83 0.82
C THR A 39 -56.84 -4.40 -0.61
N LYS A 40 -57.46 -5.52 -0.77
CA LYS A 40 -57.46 -6.52 -1.85
C LYS A 40 -58.18 -6.11 -3.16
N THR A 41 -57.74 -6.75 -4.23
CA THR A 41 -58.46 -7.40 -5.32
C THR A 41 -59.02 -6.55 -6.47
N LYS A 42 -58.60 -6.78 -7.73
CA LYS A 42 -59.30 -7.53 -8.76
C LYS A 42 -58.57 -7.48 -10.11
N ASN A 43 -58.51 -8.63 -10.74
CA ASN A 43 -58.08 -8.85 -12.14
C ASN A 43 -58.77 -7.96 -13.16
N ASN A 44 -57.99 -7.43 -14.12
CA ASN A 44 -58.46 -7.25 -15.46
C ASN A 44 -57.26 -7.33 -16.46
N LYS A 45 -57.34 -8.38 -17.30
CA LYS A 45 -56.48 -8.56 -18.45
C LYS A 45 -56.79 -7.44 -19.46
N LYS A 46 -55.77 -6.65 -19.81
CA LYS A 46 -55.70 -5.99 -21.11
C LYS A 46 -54.23 -6.02 -21.58
N ASN A 47 -54.09 -6.64 -22.76
CA ASN A 47 -52.85 -6.67 -23.53
C ASN A 47 -52.28 -5.25 -23.76
N SER A 48 -51.09 -4.98 -23.24
CA SER A 48 -50.21 -3.96 -23.79
C SER A 48 -48.87 -4.64 -23.99
N LYS A 49 -48.43 -4.67 -25.26
CA LYS A 49 -47.05 -5.05 -25.61
C LYS A 49 -46.11 -4.10 -24.86
N SER A 50 -45.43 -4.60 -23.85
CA SER A 50 -44.36 -3.90 -23.19
C SER A 50 -43.11 -4.02 -24.08
N GLU A 51 -42.59 -2.89 -24.50
CA GLU A 51 -41.22 -2.76 -24.97
C GLU A 51 -40.26 -3.07 -23.79
N LEU A 52 -40.08 -4.32 -23.53
CA LEU A 52 -38.97 -4.83 -22.72
C LEU A 52 -37.92 -5.39 -23.69
N GLY A 53 -36.81 -4.72 -23.84
CA GLY A 53 -35.71 -5.27 -24.62
C GLY A 53 -34.80 -4.26 -25.28
N LYS A 54 -34.46 -3.15 -24.62
CA LYS A 54 -33.17 -2.55 -24.87
C LYS A 54 -32.21 -3.22 -23.92
N GLU A 55 -31.61 -4.34 -24.35
CA GLU A 55 -30.36 -4.82 -23.78
C GLU A 55 -29.37 -3.68 -23.86
N HIS A 56 -29.09 -3.04 -22.72
CA HIS A 56 -27.88 -2.27 -22.59
C HIS A 56 -26.75 -3.30 -22.68
N ASN A 57 -26.15 -3.43 -23.84
CA ASN A 57 -24.82 -4.01 -23.97
C ASN A 57 -23.92 -3.18 -23.05
N ILE A 58 -23.74 -3.68 -21.84
CA ILE A 58 -22.63 -3.27 -20.99
C ILE A 58 -21.42 -3.70 -21.79
N ASN A 59 -20.78 -2.75 -22.48
CA ASN A 59 -19.50 -2.98 -23.11
C ASN A 59 -18.62 -3.60 -22.02
N GLU A 60 -18.32 -4.88 -22.17
CA GLU A 60 -17.41 -5.59 -21.32
C GLU A 60 -16.14 -4.75 -21.27
N ILE A 61 -15.86 -4.12 -20.13
CA ILE A 61 -14.60 -3.44 -19.92
C ILE A 61 -13.57 -4.56 -19.89
N VAL A 62 -13.00 -4.86 -21.04
CA VAL A 62 -11.85 -5.76 -21.15
C VAL A 62 -10.73 -5.06 -20.40
N VAL A 63 -10.63 -5.36 -19.13
CA VAL A 63 -9.46 -5.02 -18.33
C VAL A 63 -8.32 -5.85 -18.92
N THR A 64 -7.58 -5.29 -19.84
CA THR A 64 -6.34 -5.86 -20.39
C THR A 64 -5.20 -5.71 -19.38
N GLY A 65 -5.45 -6.09 -18.13
CA GLY A 65 -4.45 -6.51 -17.19
C GLY A 65 -4.47 -8.03 -17.21
N VAL A 66 -3.31 -8.68 -17.26
CA VAL A 66 -3.25 -10.12 -17.04
C VAL A 66 -3.84 -10.39 -15.67
N ARG A 67 -5.12 -10.77 -15.64
CA ARG A 67 -5.74 -11.21 -14.39
C ARG A 67 -5.01 -12.49 -14.00
N GLN A 68 -4.20 -12.40 -12.96
CA GLN A 68 -3.58 -13.58 -12.40
C GLN A 68 -4.70 -14.56 -12.06
N GLN A 69 -4.68 -15.71 -12.70
CA GLN A 69 -5.67 -16.74 -12.38
C GLN A 69 -5.42 -17.19 -10.95
N ALA A 70 -6.49 -17.26 -10.15
CA ALA A 70 -6.38 -17.73 -8.77
C ALA A 70 -5.60 -19.06 -8.71
N SER A 71 -4.63 -19.15 -7.81
CA SER A 71 -3.86 -20.36 -7.58
C SER A 71 -4.75 -21.41 -6.89
N VAL A 72 -4.49 -22.68 -7.15
CA VAL A 72 -5.13 -23.80 -6.42
C VAL A 72 -4.52 -23.92 -5.02
N ASN A 73 -3.31 -23.42 -4.84
CA ASN A 73 -2.51 -23.56 -3.62
C ASN A 73 -2.70 -22.39 -2.64
N SER A 74 -3.55 -21.42 -2.98
CA SER A 74 -3.77 -20.23 -2.16
C SER A 74 -5.24 -19.81 -2.12
N VAL A 75 -5.57 -19.09 -1.06
CA VAL A 75 -6.85 -18.41 -0.90
C VAL A 75 -6.60 -16.90 -0.91
N SER A 76 -7.35 -16.17 -1.70
CA SER A 76 -7.25 -14.73 -1.73
C SER A 76 -8.57 -14.05 -1.39
N ASP A 77 -8.47 -13.00 -0.58
CA ASP A 77 -9.58 -12.12 -0.20
C ASP A 77 -9.25 -10.70 -0.70
N LYS A 78 -10.18 -10.12 -1.45
CA LYS A 78 -9.99 -8.80 -2.08
C LYS A 78 -10.86 -7.72 -1.45
N ILE A 79 -10.23 -6.67 -0.99
CA ILE A 79 -10.86 -5.42 -0.54
C ILE A 79 -10.91 -4.47 -1.74
N GLY A 80 -12.10 -4.07 -2.13
CA GLY A 80 -12.30 -3.11 -3.23
C GLY A 80 -12.30 -1.66 -2.77
N GLU A 81 -12.29 -0.74 -3.75
CA GLU A 81 -12.24 0.71 -3.58
C GLU A 81 -13.29 1.22 -2.58
N ASN A 82 -14.53 0.73 -2.64
CA ASN A 82 -15.61 1.16 -1.72
C ASN A 82 -15.29 0.93 -0.23
N LEU A 83 -14.62 -0.17 0.12
CA LEU A 83 -14.26 -0.45 1.51
C LEU A 83 -13.04 0.38 1.92
N ILE A 84 -12.08 0.58 1.01
CA ILE A 84 -10.93 1.48 1.24
C ILE A 84 -11.45 2.89 1.53
N ASP A 85 -12.38 3.39 0.72
CA ASP A 85 -12.98 4.72 0.88
C ASP A 85 -13.71 4.89 2.22
N ARG A 86 -14.52 3.90 2.61
CA ARG A 86 -15.24 3.90 3.91
C ARG A 86 -14.30 3.76 5.10
N SER A 87 -13.08 3.28 4.86
CA SER A 87 -12.05 3.10 5.88
C SER A 87 -11.05 4.26 5.94
N MET A 88 -11.36 5.38 5.27
CA MET A 88 -10.54 6.59 5.29
C MET A 88 -10.15 6.97 6.73
N GLY A 89 -8.87 7.25 6.93
CA GLY A 89 -8.31 7.59 8.24
C GLY A 89 -8.05 6.39 9.16
N LYS A 90 -8.29 5.15 8.73
CA LYS A 90 -7.78 3.94 9.40
C LYS A 90 -6.40 3.60 8.84
N SER A 91 -5.59 2.87 9.60
CA SER A 91 -4.34 2.31 9.10
C SER A 91 -4.58 1.17 8.11
N LEU A 92 -3.60 0.87 7.25
CA LEU A 92 -3.65 -0.30 6.36
C LEU A 92 -3.96 -1.59 7.15
N ALA A 93 -3.29 -1.79 8.30
CA ALA A 93 -3.52 -2.96 9.13
C ALA A 93 -4.98 -3.08 9.60
N SER A 94 -5.60 -1.96 10.02
CA SER A 94 -7.01 -1.93 10.43
C SER A 94 -7.99 -2.17 9.27
N ILE A 95 -7.63 -1.79 8.06
CA ILE A 95 -8.43 -2.11 6.86
C ILE A 95 -8.41 -3.61 6.60
N LEU A 96 -7.23 -4.23 6.76
CA LEU A 96 -7.03 -5.65 6.50
C LEU A 96 -7.71 -6.58 7.52
N GLU A 97 -8.09 -6.09 8.72
CA GLU A 97 -8.87 -6.86 9.70
C GLU A 97 -10.26 -7.30 9.20
N HIS A 98 -10.75 -6.73 8.08
CA HIS A 98 -11.94 -7.21 7.41
C HIS A 98 -11.74 -8.56 6.69
N VAL A 99 -10.49 -9.02 6.58
CA VAL A 99 -10.13 -10.29 5.95
C VAL A 99 -9.98 -11.36 7.03
N SER A 100 -10.61 -12.51 6.83
CA SER A 100 -10.51 -13.65 7.77
C SER A 100 -9.05 -14.08 7.98
N GLY A 101 -8.64 -14.36 9.22
CA GLY A 101 -7.26 -14.75 9.56
C GLY A 101 -6.25 -13.60 9.50
N VAL A 102 -6.71 -12.36 9.39
CA VAL A 102 -5.88 -11.16 9.51
C VAL A 102 -6.25 -10.41 10.78
N SER A 103 -5.25 -9.99 11.51
CA SER A 103 -5.35 -9.13 12.70
C SER A 103 -4.29 -8.03 12.61
N SER A 104 -4.24 -7.14 13.59
CA SER A 104 -3.19 -6.13 13.68
C SER A 104 -2.46 -6.17 15.02
N ILE A 105 -1.19 -5.81 15.00
CA ILE A 105 -0.45 -5.40 16.19
C ILE A 105 -0.46 -3.88 16.21
N GLN A 106 -1.04 -3.31 17.27
CA GLN A 106 -1.11 -1.87 17.44
C GLN A 106 -0.25 -1.43 18.63
N THR A 107 0.63 -0.47 18.40
CA THR A 107 1.41 0.19 19.42
C THR A 107 0.99 1.65 19.49
N GLY A 108 0.15 1.97 20.46
CA GLY A 108 -0.52 3.28 20.52
C GLY A 108 -1.63 3.39 19.46
N THR A 109 -1.90 4.60 19.02
CA THR A 109 -3.05 4.92 18.15
C THR A 109 -2.66 5.11 16.68
N THR A 110 -1.37 5.25 16.40
CA THR A 110 -0.84 5.66 15.10
C THR A 110 -0.01 4.59 14.41
N VAL A 111 0.47 3.61 15.15
CA VAL A 111 1.31 2.53 14.62
C VAL A 111 0.53 1.23 14.64
N ALA A 112 0.29 0.66 13.47
CA ALA A 112 -0.35 -0.64 13.33
C ALA A 112 0.32 -1.46 12.24
N LYS A 113 0.65 -2.72 12.56
CA LYS A 113 1.19 -3.72 11.63
C LYS A 113 0.17 -4.80 11.33
N PRO A 114 0.01 -5.20 10.06
CA PRO A 114 -0.81 -6.35 9.73
C PRO A 114 -0.14 -7.64 10.21
N VAL A 115 -0.98 -8.57 10.66
CA VAL A 115 -0.62 -9.93 11.07
C VAL A 115 -1.47 -10.89 10.28
N ILE A 116 -0.87 -11.80 9.53
CA ILE A 116 -1.55 -12.83 8.75
C ILE A 116 -1.19 -14.18 9.36
N ASN A 117 -2.19 -14.96 9.79
CA ASN A 117 -1.99 -16.27 10.42
C ASN A 117 -0.96 -16.26 11.56
N GLY A 118 -0.94 -15.19 12.38
CA GLY A 118 0.01 -15.01 13.49
C GLY A 118 1.41 -14.53 13.07
N MET A 119 1.67 -14.29 11.80
CA MET A 119 2.96 -13.82 11.28
C MET A 119 2.92 -12.34 10.90
N TYR A 120 4.03 -11.61 11.10
CA TYR A 120 4.20 -10.20 10.78
C TYR A 120 5.65 -9.85 10.42
N GLY A 121 5.88 -8.60 10.01
CA GLY A 121 7.22 -8.10 9.61
C GLY A 121 7.71 -8.82 8.35
N ASN A 122 8.96 -9.24 8.32
CA ASN A 122 9.57 -9.92 7.16
C ASN A 122 9.00 -11.32 6.85
N ARG A 123 7.96 -11.76 7.56
CA ARG A 123 7.27 -13.01 7.27
C ARG A 123 6.02 -12.82 6.43
N ILE A 124 5.62 -11.58 6.20
CA ILE A 124 4.57 -11.21 5.25
C ILE A 124 5.13 -10.25 4.23
N LEU A 125 4.80 -10.48 2.97
CA LEU A 125 5.25 -9.65 1.87
C LEU A 125 4.19 -8.60 1.55
N ILE A 126 4.60 -7.35 1.41
CA ILE A 126 3.75 -6.28 0.89
C ILE A 126 4.24 -5.92 -0.50
N VAL A 127 3.32 -5.97 -1.47
CA VAL A 127 3.56 -5.61 -2.87
C VAL A 127 2.70 -4.39 -3.19
N ASN A 128 3.34 -3.27 -3.46
CA ASN A 128 2.67 -2.02 -3.81
C ASN A 128 2.81 -1.76 -5.31
N ASN A 129 1.70 -1.77 -6.03
CA ASN A 129 1.66 -1.59 -7.48
C ASN A 129 2.68 -2.48 -8.23
N GLY A 130 2.82 -3.74 -7.77
CA GLY A 130 3.72 -4.74 -8.33
C GLY A 130 5.15 -4.70 -7.78
N ALA A 131 5.60 -3.64 -7.11
CA ALA A 131 6.89 -3.57 -6.45
C ALA A 131 6.82 -4.07 -5.01
N ARG A 132 7.79 -4.89 -4.60
CA ARG A 132 7.96 -5.30 -3.21
C ARG A 132 8.28 -4.07 -2.36
N GLN A 133 7.50 -3.81 -1.33
CA GLN A 133 7.73 -2.72 -0.39
C GLN A 133 8.94 -3.06 0.49
N THR A 134 9.97 -2.23 0.40
CA THR A 134 11.16 -2.35 1.26
C THR A 134 10.99 -1.56 2.55
N GLY A 135 11.87 -1.77 3.54
CA GLY A 135 11.78 -1.05 4.81
C GLY A 135 10.81 -1.68 5.83
N GLN A 136 10.43 -2.96 5.67
CA GLN A 136 9.48 -3.63 6.56
C GLN A 136 10.14 -4.42 7.70
N GLN A 137 11.47 -4.40 7.82
CA GLN A 137 12.27 -5.15 8.80
C GLN A 137 12.13 -4.65 10.24
N TRP A 138 11.44 -3.55 10.47
CA TRP A 138 11.27 -2.96 11.78
C TRP A 138 10.35 -3.78 12.71
N GLY A 139 10.54 -3.62 14.01
CA GLY A 139 9.74 -4.24 15.06
C GLY A 139 8.25 -3.86 15.05
N ALA A 140 7.53 -4.21 16.11
CA ALA A 140 6.09 -3.97 16.23
C ALA A 140 5.70 -2.48 16.33
N ASP A 141 6.66 -1.61 16.54
CA ASP A 141 6.52 -0.16 16.75
C ASP A 141 6.59 0.69 15.47
N HIS A 142 6.47 0.04 14.29
CA HIS A 142 6.49 0.71 12.99
C HIS A 142 5.36 0.22 12.10
N ALA A 143 4.70 1.12 11.36
CA ALA A 143 3.66 0.81 10.39
C ALA A 143 4.23 0.70 8.97
N PRO A 144 3.54 0.03 8.03
CA PRO A 144 3.86 0.10 6.60
C PRO A 144 3.81 1.55 6.07
N GLU A 145 4.79 1.92 5.28
CA GLU A 145 4.98 3.26 4.73
C GLU A 145 4.32 3.40 3.35
N ILE A 146 2.99 3.32 3.35
CA ILE A 146 2.19 3.30 2.12
C ILE A 146 0.90 4.07 2.35
N ASP A 147 0.56 4.97 1.44
CA ASP A 147 -0.79 5.56 1.39
C ASP A 147 -1.78 4.58 0.77
N GLN A 148 -2.64 3.98 1.58
CA GLN A 148 -3.69 3.07 1.13
C GLN A 148 -4.74 3.76 0.25
N ASN A 149 -4.90 5.08 0.35
CA ASN A 149 -5.86 5.83 -0.45
C ASN A 149 -5.47 5.90 -1.93
N SER A 150 -4.21 5.62 -2.26
CA SER A 150 -3.74 5.54 -3.65
C SER A 150 -4.12 4.23 -4.34
N SER A 151 -4.61 3.22 -3.60
CA SER A 151 -4.93 1.89 -4.12
C SER A 151 -6.38 1.77 -4.55
N GLY A 152 -6.63 1.15 -5.69
CA GLY A 152 -7.97 0.76 -6.16
C GLY A 152 -8.44 -0.57 -5.55
N SER A 153 -7.50 -1.41 -5.10
CA SER A 153 -7.80 -2.65 -4.39
C SER A 153 -6.62 -3.13 -3.55
N ILE A 154 -6.96 -3.86 -2.48
CA ILE A 154 -5.98 -4.54 -1.63
C ILE A 154 -6.41 -6.00 -1.57
N GLU A 155 -5.50 -6.91 -1.91
CA GLU A 155 -5.73 -8.35 -1.90
C GLU A 155 -4.80 -9.00 -0.88
N VAL A 156 -5.36 -9.87 -0.03
CA VAL A 156 -4.58 -10.68 0.90
C VAL A 156 -4.55 -12.11 0.37
N ILE A 157 -3.38 -12.60 0.06
CA ILE A 157 -3.15 -13.95 -0.46
C ILE A 157 -2.52 -14.79 0.64
N LYS A 158 -3.15 -15.91 0.96
CA LYS A 158 -2.72 -16.88 1.97
C LYS A 158 -2.48 -18.24 1.31
N GLY A 159 -1.43 -18.94 1.70
CA GLY A 159 -1.09 -20.24 1.16
C GLY A 159 0.28 -20.27 0.45
N ALA A 160 0.49 -21.23 -0.43
CA ALA A 160 1.80 -21.53 -1.01
C ALA A 160 2.14 -20.66 -2.24
N GLU A 161 2.20 -19.34 -2.05
CA GLU A 161 2.52 -18.36 -3.11
C GLU A 161 4.00 -17.93 -3.12
N SER A 162 4.83 -18.48 -2.24
CA SER A 162 6.27 -18.18 -2.21
C SER A 162 6.98 -18.48 -3.54
N VAL A 163 6.47 -19.44 -4.32
CA VAL A 163 6.98 -19.73 -5.66
C VAL A 163 6.86 -18.53 -6.60
N ARG A 164 5.73 -17.79 -6.55
CA ARG A 164 5.52 -16.62 -7.40
C ARG A 164 6.21 -15.36 -6.86
N TYR A 165 6.18 -15.16 -5.55
CA TYR A 165 6.54 -13.89 -4.92
C TYR A 165 7.90 -13.90 -4.20
N GLY A 166 8.47 -15.08 -3.94
CA GLY A 166 9.77 -15.21 -3.28
C GLY A 166 9.70 -15.42 -1.78
N SER A 167 10.83 -15.22 -1.10
CA SER A 167 11.12 -15.71 0.24
C SER A 167 10.23 -15.14 1.35
N GLU A 168 9.94 -13.87 1.41
CA GLU A 168 9.22 -13.26 2.56
C GLU A 168 7.71 -13.57 2.59
N ALA A 169 7.17 -14.34 1.65
CA ALA A 169 5.76 -14.68 1.54
C ALA A 169 5.33 -15.88 2.42
N LEU A 170 5.89 -16.04 3.64
CA LEU A 170 5.64 -17.19 4.52
C LEU A 170 4.26 -17.14 5.17
N GLY A 171 3.88 -16.01 5.76
CA GLY A 171 2.60 -15.83 6.43
C GLY A 171 1.47 -15.47 5.47
N GLY A 172 1.83 -14.87 4.35
CA GLY A 172 0.92 -14.37 3.33
C GLY A 172 1.46 -13.15 2.63
N ILE A 173 0.67 -12.65 1.69
CA ILE A 173 1.05 -11.54 0.82
C ILE A 173 -0.08 -10.52 0.83
N ILE A 174 0.26 -9.25 0.92
CA ILE A 174 -0.64 -8.11 0.75
C ILE A 174 -0.29 -7.47 -0.59
N VAL A 175 -1.20 -7.54 -1.56
CA VAL A 175 -1.05 -6.95 -2.89
C VAL A 175 -1.91 -5.72 -2.98
N MET A 176 -1.31 -4.56 -3.14
CA MET A 176 -1.98 -3.28 -3.33
C MET A 176 -1.85 -2.89 -4.80
N GLU A 177 -2.98 -2.83 -5.49
CA GLU A 177 -3.03 -2.51 -6.91
C GLU A 177 -3.72 -1.17 -7.15
N GLN A 178 -3.18 -0.39 -8.05
CA GLN A 178 -3.84 0.81 -8.52
C GLN A 178 -5.05 0.46 -9.41
N LYS A 179 -6.04 1.33 -9.43
CA LYS A 179 -7.10 1.28 -10.46
C LYS A 179 -6.48 1.45 -11.84
N ALA A 180 -6.99 0.74 -12.84
CA ALA A 180 -6.55 0.94 -14.21
C ALA A 180 -6.69 2.41 -14.65
N LEU A 181 -5.75 2.91 -15.44
CA LEU A 181 -5.85 4.24 -16.00
C LEU A 181 -7.01 4.31 -17.03
N PRO A 182 -7.70 5.46 -17.18
CA PRO A 182 -8.92 5.60 -17.98
C PRO A 182 -8.62 5.76 -19.47
N TYR A 183 -7.88 4.82 -20.07
CA TYR A 183 -7.61 4.84 -21.51
C TYR A 183 -8.90 4.80 -22.35
N GLY A 184 -8.91 5.49 -23.47
CA GLY A 184 -10.02 5.51 -24.42
C GLY A 184 -11.20 6.41 -24.02
N GLN A 185 -11.15 7.02 -22.85
CA GLN A 185 -12.21 7.93 -22.37
C GLN A 185 -11.75 9.38 -22.49
N ALA A 186 -12.35 10.15 -23.38
CA ALA A 186 -12.05 11.59 -23.51
C ALA A 186 -12.74 12.41 -22.40
N SER A 187 -12.46 12.08 -21.15
CA SER A 187 -13.05 12.74 -19.98
C SER A 187 -12.04 12.90 -18.86
N VAL A 188 -12.21 13.96 -18.09
CA VAL A 188 -11.53 14.16 -16.81
C VAL A 188 -12.54 13.88 -15.71
N SER A 189 -12.18 13.05 -14.76
CA SER A 189 -12.97 12.73 -13.58
C SER A 189 -12.14 12.88 -12.31
N GLY A 190 -12.80 13.00 -11.17
CA GLY A 190 -12.10 13.09 -9.91
C GLY A 190 -13.05 13.06 -8.75
N HIS A 191 -12.49 12.92 -7.56
CA HIS A 191 -13.26 12.97 -6.33
C HIS A 191 -12.46 13.66 -5.22
N LEU A 192 -13.19 14.22 -4.28
CA LEU A 192 -12.67 14.79 -3.06
C LEU A 192 -13.37 14.11 -1.89
N ARG A 193 -12.60 13.55 -0.97
CA ARG A 193 -13.10 12.93 0.25
C ARG A 193 -12.54 13.68 1.44
N THR A 194 -13.39 13.93 2.43
CA THR A 194 -12.99 14.61 3.66
C THR A 194 -13.48 13.80 4.86
N LEU A 195 -12.68 13.76 5.91
CA LEU A 195 -13.01 13.12 7.16
C LEU A 195 -12.70 14.07 8.31
N TYR A 196 -13.64 14.17 9.26
CA TYR A 196 -13.41 14.74 10.58
C TYR A 196 -13.67 13.69 11.66
N GLY A 197 -12.75 13.56 12.62
CA GLY A 197 -12.87 12.70 13.78
C GLY A 197 -12.71 13.52 15.06
N SER A 198 -13.63 13.38 16.00
CA SER A 198 -13.59 14.14 17.27
C SER A 198 -12.39 13.76 18.14
N ASN A 199 -12.01 12.45 18.19
CA ASN A 199 -10.83 12.00 18.89
C ASN A 199 -9.56 12.46 18.16
N GLY A 200 -8.72 13.21 18.86
CA GLY A 200 -7.57 13.92 18.29
C GLY A 200 -7.96 15.12 17.43
N LYS A 201 -9.26 15.50 17.37
CA LYS A 201 -9.77 16.52 16.43
C LYS A 201 -9.16 16.35 15.04
N ARG A 202 -9.13 15.10 14.60
CA ARG A 202 -8.49 14.68 13.36
C ARG A 202 -9.25 15.17 12.15
N TYR A 203 -8.56 15.63 11.14
CA TYR A 203 -9.10 15.87 9.82
C TYR A 203 -8.19 15.24 8.75
N SER A 204 -8.81 14.79 7.69
CA SER A 204 -8.13 14.21 6.55
C SER A 204 -8.84 14.59 5.26
N VAL A 205 -8.06 14.82 4.22
CA VAL A 205 -8.54 15.17 2.87
C VAL A 205 -7.81 14.27 1.88
N VAL A 206 -8.57 13.62 1.01
CA VAL A 206 -8.05 12.86 -0.13
C VAL A 206 -8.64 13.42 -1.40
N ALA A 207 -7.79 13.86 -2.31
CA ALA A 207 -8.20 14.38 -3.62
C ALA A 207 -7.59 13.51 -4.71
N GLN A 208 -8.39 13.15 -5.71
CA GLN A 208 -7.92 12.42 -6.89
C GLN A 208 -8.52 13.04 -8.16
N ALA A 209 -7.70 13.11 -9.18
CA ALA A 209 -8.12 13.47 -10.55
C ALA A 209 -7.46 12.50 -11.53
N GLU A 210 -8.22 12.11 -12.57
CA GLU A 210 -7.73 11.21 -13.61
C GLU A 210 -8.39 11.55 -14.94
N GLY A 211 -7.74 11.19 -16.03
CA GLY A 211 -8.28 11.42 -17.37
C GLY A 211 -7.31 10.99 -18.46
N THR A 212 -7.67 11.35 -19.69
CA THR A 212 -6.78 11.25 -20.85
C THR A 212 -6.28 12.62 -21.26
N MET A 213 -5.20 12.66 -22.03
CA MET A 213 -4.72 13.92 -22.60
C MET A 213 -5.67 14.41 -23.70
N PRO A 214 -5.94 15.73 -23.80
CA PRO A 214 -6.89 16.26 -24.77
C PRO A 214 -6.57 15.91 -26.24
N PHE A 215 -5.29 15.68 -26.53
CA PHE A 215 -4.81 15.37 -27.87
C PHE A 215 -4.65 13.86 -28.13
N SER A 216 -4.84 12.98 -27.14
CA SER A 216 -4.68 11.54 -27.29
C SER A 216 -5.37 10.72 -26.21
N ASN A 217 -6.36 9.93 -26.57
CA ASN A 217 -7.01 8.99 -25.68
C ASN A 217 -6.12 7.77 -25.30
N SER A 218 -4.98 7.61 -25.97
CA SER A 218 -3.98 6.60 -25.65
C SER A 218 -3.07 7.00 -24.47
N LEU A 219 -3.01 8.30 -24.15
CA LEU A 219 -2.27 8.85 -23.02
C LEU A 219 -3.23 9.13 -21.87
N ALA A 220 -3.12 8.38 -20.80
CA ALA A 220 -3.94 8.52 -19.59
C ALA A 220 -3.08 8.88 -18.38
N TRP A 221 -3.67 9.61 -17.44
CA TRP A 221 -3.00 10.09 -16.24
C TRP A 221 -3.91 9.99 -15.02
N ARG A 222 -3.29 9.92 -13.84
CA ARG A 222 -3.93 10.07 -12.54
C ARG A 222 -3.00 10.81 -11.59
N LEU A 223 -3.58 11.73 -10.82
CA LEU A 223 -2.94 12.40 -9.70
C LEU A 223 -3.80 12.16 -8.44
N GLN A 224 -3.14 11.92 -7.33
CA GLN A 224 -3.82 11.73 -6.05
C GLN A 224 -2.97 12.37 -4.95
N GLY A 225 -3.62 12.97 -3.95
CA GLY A 225 -2.97 13.50 -2.76
C GLY A 225 -3.79 13.21 -1.52
N THR A 226 -3.09 12.89 -0.43
CA THR A 226 -3.64 12.70 0.91
C THR A 226 -3.02 13.72 1.86
N TYR A 227 -3.84 14.39 2.64
CA TYR A 227 -3.42 15.21 3.75
C TYR A 227 -4.18 14.80 4.99
N ALA A 228 -3.48 14.50 6.08
CA ALA A 228 -4.11 14.21 7.35
C ALA A 228 -3.35 14.85 8.51
N ASN A 229 -4.10 15.31 9.53
CA ASN A 229 -3.55 15.88 10.74
C ASN A 229 -4.42 15.53 11.94
N SER A 230 -3.78 15.08 13.02
CA SER A 230 -4.40 14.77 14.29
C SER A 230 -3.57 15.36 15.41
N GLY A 231 -4.21 15.87 16.43
CA GLY A 231 -3.56 16.15 17.72
C GLY A 231 -3.64 14.94 18.66
N ASP A 232 -3.41 15.20 19.94
CA ASP A 232 -3.46 14.19 20.99
C ASP A 232 -4.79 13.45 21.00
N GLN A 233 -4.73 12.13 21.07
CA GLN A 233 -5.91 11.27 21.15
C GLN A 233 -6.24 10.99 22.61
N SER A 234 -7.44 10.49 22.86
CA SER A 234 -7.89 10.16 24.21
C SER A 234 -8.48 8.76 24.27
N THR A 235 -8.32 8.14 25.42
CA THR A 235 -9.15 7.02 25.87
C THR A 235 -10.49 7.55 26.38
N ALA A 236 -11.36 6.69 26.86
CA ALA A 236 -12.58 7.12 27.55
C ALA A 236 -12.34 7.89 28.86
N LYS A 237 -11.14 7.76 29.45
CA LYS A 237 -10.83 8.27 30.77
C LYS A 237 -9.83 9.44 30.81
N TYR A 238 -8.83 9.41 29.88
CA TYR A 238 -7.72 10.35 29.91
C TYR A 238 -7.14 10.61 28.53
N LEU A 239 -6.38 11.69 28.41
CA LEU A 239 -5.69 12.09 27.19
C LEU A 239 -4.38 11.30 27.04
N LEU A 240 -4.08 10.93 25.81
CA LEU A 240 -2.83 10.29 25.41
C LEU A 240 -1.94 11.36 24.77
N ASN A 241 -1.06 11.95 25.53
CA ASN A 241 -0.21 13.02 25.04
C ASN A 241 0.82 12.53 24.03
N ASN A 242 1.16 13.43 23.12
CA ASN A 242 2.10 13.17 22.04
C ASN A 242 1.71 11.99 21.13
N THR A 243 0.41 11.88 20.83
CA THR A 243 -0.12 10.86 19.91
C THR A 243 -0.66 11.47 18.61
N GLY A 244 -0.36 12.74 18.39
CA GLY A 244 -0.69 13.44 17.15
C GLY A 244 0.15 12.97 15.98
N TYR A 245 -0.33 13.22 14.76
CA TYR A 245 0.42 12.94 13.54
C TYR A 245 0.12 13.94 12.42
N ARG A 246 1.04 14.03 11.46
CA ARG A 246 0.89 14.78 10.20
C ARG A 246 1.33 13.90 9.05
N GLU A 247 0.48 13.81 8.05
CA GLU A 247 0.67 12.98 6.87
C GLU A 247 0.43 13.82 5.61
N HIS A 248 1.32 13.71 4.64
CA HIS A 248 1.27 14.41 3.36
C HIS A 248 1.73 13.44 2.28
N ASP A 249 0.80 12.86 1.55
CA ASP A 249 1.14 11.89 0.53
C ASP A 249 0.73 12.39 -0.84
N PHE A 250 1.47 11.93 -1.83
CA PHE A 250 1.21 12.27 -3.22
C PHE A 250 1.50 11.06 -4.09
N SER A 251 0.68 10.84 -5.10
CA SER A 251 0.97 9.89 -6.16
C SER A 251 0.58 10.42 -7.55
N ALA A 252 1.34 10.00 -8.55
CA ALA A 252 1.11 10.33 -9.95
C ALA A 252 1.30 9.09 -10.81
N SER A 253 0.42 8.90 -11.78
CA SER A 253 0.53 7.86 -12.80
C SER A 253 0.39 8.48 -14.19
N LEU A 254 1.19 8.00 -15.12
CA LEU A 254 1.10 8.32 -16.53
C LEU A 254 1.19 7.02 -17.31
N GLY A 255 0.32 6.84 -18.29
CA GLY A 255 0.32 5.63 -19.09
C GLY A 255 0.08 5.90 -20.57
N TYR A 256 0.71 5.09 -21.40
CA TYR A 256 0.52 5.08 -22.84
C TYR A 256 0.12 3.68 -23.29
N LYS A 257 -1.01 3.58 -24.00
CA LYS A 257 -1.51 2.32 -24.55
C LYS A 257 -1.71 2.46 -26.05
N TYR A 258 -0.98 1.65 -26.81
CA TYR A 258 -1.09 1.61 -28.24
C TYR A 258 -0.98 0.17 -28.77
N ASN A 259 -2.05 -0.33 -29.39
CA ASN A 259 -2.14 -1.70 -29.87
C ASN A 259 -1.74 -2.72 -28.77
N ALA A 260 -0.73 -3.52 -29.07
CA ALA A 260 -0.19 -4.57 -28.19
C ALA A 260 0.71 -4.04 -27.05
N LEU A 261 1.12 -2.77 -27.11
CA LEU A 261 2.06 -2.17 -26.14
C LEU A 261 1.31 -1.30 -25.14
N LYS A 262 1.64 -1.50 -23.86
CA LYS A 262 1.20 -0.66 -22.75
C LYS A 262 2.43 -0.28 -21.91
N LEU A 263 2.65 1.01 -21.74
CA LEU A 263 3.70 1.58 -20.89
C LEU A 263 3.04 2.37 -19.77
N GLU A 264 3.49 2.19 -18.54
CA GLU A 264 2.99 2.94 -17.39
C GLU A 264 4.15 3.36 -16.49
N GLY A 265 4.11 4.62 -16.04
CA GLY A 265 4.96 5.16 -15.01
C GLY A 265 4.12 5.50 -13.78
N TYR A 266 4.64 5.22 -12.61
CA TYR A 266 4.04 5.54 -11.32
C TYR A 266 5.09 6.14 -10.41
N TYR A 267 4.71 7.17 -9.69
CA TYR A 267 5.50 7.75 -8.61
C TYR A 267 4.62 7.98 -7.40
N SER A 268 5.15 7.70 -6.22
CA SER A 268 4.53 8.10 -4.96
C SER A 268 5.54 8.60 -3.94
N MET A 269 5.08 9.51 -3.10
CA MET A 269 5.76 9.98 -1.90
C MET A 269 4.81 9.76 -0.73
N TYR A 270 5.27 9.05 0.28
CA TYR A 270 4.64 8.92 1.59
C TYR A 270 5.44 9.71 2.60
N ASN A 271 4.81 10.63 3.32
CA ASN A 271 5.48 11.49 4.31
C ASN A 271 4.65 11.55 5.58
N LEU A 272 5.14 10.89 6.62
CA LEU A 272 4.48 10.81 7.92
C LEU A 272 5.42 11.27 9.03
N LYS A 273 4.96 12.24 9.83
CA LYS A 273 5.54 12.53 11.14
C LYS A 273 4.50 12.18 12.21
N LEU A 274 4.85 11.30 13.14
CA LEU A 274 3.97 10.90 14.24
C LEU A 274 4.68 11.02 15.60
N GLY A 275 3.93 11.44 16.59
CA GLY A 275 4.34 11.40 17.98
C GLY A 275 4.21 9.99 18.54
N VAL A 276 5.12 9.64 19.43
CA VAL A 276 5.09 8.37 20.17
C VAL A 276 4.73 8.69 21.62
N LEU A 277 3.72 7.98 22.14
CA LEU A 277 3.29 8.17 23.54
C LEU A 277 4.46 7.91 24.50
N PRO A 278 4.89 8.91 25.30
CA PRO A 278 6.05 8.74 26.19
C PRO A 278 5.87 7.61 27.20
N SER A 279 4.65 7.37 27.66
CA SER A 279 4.32 6.29 28.59
C SER A 279 4.36 4.88 27.97
N ALA A 280 4.36 4.76 26.63
CA ALA A 280 4.57 3.49 25.95
C ALA A 280 6.05 3.05 25.93
N GLN A 281 6.98 3.98 26.19
CA GLN A 281 8.39 3.63 26.33
C GLN A 281 8.64 3.06 27.73
N MET A 282 9.30 1.91 27.81
CA MET A 282 9.70 1.33 29.07
C MET A 282 10.73 2.26 29.75
N GLY A 283 10.40 2.70 30.94
CA GLY A 283 11.32 3.39 31.83
C GLY A 283 12.00 2.40 32.80
N SER A 284 12.21 2.83 34.05
CA SER A 284 12.60 1.89 35.10
C SER A 284 11.46 0.92 35.45
N GLU A 285 11.79 -0.20 36.07
CA GLU A 285 10.81 -1.18 36.58
C GLU A 285 9.80 -0.51 37.55
N ASP A 286 10.28 0.37 38.43
CA ASP A 286 9.43 1.09 39.38
C ASP A 286 8.42 2.00 38.67
N LEU A 287 8.85 2.68 37.60
CA LEU A 287 7.95 3.52 36.82
C LEU A 287 6.90 2.67 36.06
N LEU A 288 7.27 1.47 35.61
CA LEU A 288 6.32 0.55 35.01
C LEU A 288 5.28 0.06 36.03
N LYS A 289 5.72 -0.35 37.22
CA LYS A 289 4.84 -0.75 38.33
C LYS A 289 3.87 0.38 38.68
N LEU A 290 4.37 1.60 38.85
CA LEU A 290 3.55 2.76 39.16
C LEU A 290 2.48 3.01 38.07
N ARG A 291 2.82 2.90 36.79
CA ARG A 291 1.87 3.05 35.69
C ARG A 291 0.79 1.95 35.69
N ILE A 292 1.16 0.72 36.01
CA ILE A 292 0.22 -0.40 36.14
C ILE A 292 -0.74 -0.15 37.30
N GLU A 293 -0.24 0.27 38.46
CA GLU A 293 -1.05 0.59 39.64
C GLU A 293 -2.00 1.76 39.38
N LEU A 294 -1.55 2.82 38.73
CA LEU A 294 -2.37 3.99 38.38
C LEU A 294 -3.39 3.68 37.29
N GLY A 295 -3.14 2.68 36.43
CA GLY A 295 -3.97 2.36 35.28
C GLY A 295 -4.05 3.49 34.23
N GLN A 296 -3.12 4.45 34.27
CA GLN A 296 -3.03 5.61 33.37
C GLN A 296 -1.59 6.15 33.33
N PRO A 297 -1.25 7.04 32.36
CA PRO A 297 0.01 7.76 32.37
C PRO A 297 0.20 8.55 33.68
N VAL A 298 1.44 8.62 34.16
CA VAL A 298 1.76 9.37 35.40
C VAL A 298 1.50 10.87 35.22
N GLU A 299 1.82 11.38 34.02
CA GLU A 299 1.61 12.77 33.68
C GLU A 299 0.67 12.88 32.48
N ILE A 300 -0.31 13.77 32.61
CA ILE A 300 -1.30 14.05 31.54
C ILE A 300 -1.34 15.59 31.39
N TYR A 301 -0.97 16.03 30.17
CA TYR A 301 -0.95 17.45 29.81
C TYR A 301 -2.20 17.84 29.02
N PRO A 302 -2.51 19.15 28.91
CA PRO A 302 -3.59 19.63 28.06
C PRO A 302 -3.41 19.16 26.58
N TYR A 303 -4.53 19.07 25.87
CA TYR A 303 -4.56 18.72 24.46
C TYR A 303 -3.64 19.60 23.61
N SER A 304 -2.85 18.97 22.74
CA SER A 304 -1.95 19.65 21.81
C SER A 304 -2.00 19.04 20.42
N ARG A 305 -1.68 19.83 19.41
CA ARG A 305 -1.35 19.38 18.04
C ARG A 305 0.15 19.39 17.79
N HIS A 306 0.92 19.87 18.74
CA HIS A 306 2.37 19.84 18.64
C HIS A 306 2.85 18.39 18.79
N ILE A 307 3.75 17.98 17.90
CA ILE A 307 4.42 16.69 17.98
C ILE A 307 5.78 16.94 18.62
N ASP A 308 5.90 16.51 19.86
CA ASP A 308 7.12 16.60 20.67
C ASP A 308 7.87 15.27 20.69
N TYR A 309 8.91 15.17 21.50
CA TYR A 309 9.66 13.93 21.68
C TYR A 309 8.92 12.96 22.61
N PRO A 310 8.98 11.65 22.31
CA PRO A 310 9.59 11.02 21.15
C PRO A 310 8.72 11.11 19.91
N PHE A 311 9.31 11.09 18.72
CA PHE A 311 8.60 11.06 17.45
C PHE A 311 9.33 10.24 16.39
N GLN A 312 8.59 9.80 15.39
CA GLN A 312 9.10 9.19 14.15
C GLN A 312 8.76 10.11 12.97
N HIS A 313 9.68 10.23 12.02
CA HIS A 313 9.49 10.93 10.77
C HIS A 313 10.05 10.09 9.63
N VAL A 314 9.22 9.81 8.65
CA VAL A 314 9.52 8.97 7.50
C VAL A 314 9.12 9.70 6.22
N VAL A 315 10.00 9.65 5.23
CA VAL A 315 9.71 10.07 3.85
C VAL A 315 10.12 8.94 2.91
N HIS A 316 9.13 8.28 2.32
CA HIS A 316 9.34 7.14 1.43
C HIS A 316 8.92 7.51 -0.01
N HIS A 317 9.87 7.43 -0.92
CA HIS A 317 9.65 7.65 -2.35
C HIS A 317 9.65 6.33 -3.09
N THR A 318 8.69 6.15 -4.00
CA THR A 318 8.61 4.97 -4.87
C THR A 318 8.41 5.43 -6.32
N ALA A 319 9.25 4.97 -7.23
CA ALA A 319 9.11 5.19 -8.66
C ALA A 319 9.06 3.83 -9.37
N ILE A 320 8.06 3.62 -10.23
CA ILE A 320 7.84 2.33 -10.92
C ILE A 320 7.62 2.61 -12.41
N GLY A 321 8.32 1.85 -13.26
CA GLY A 321 8.08 1.77 -14.69
C GLY A 321 7.57 0.37 -15.04
N LYS A 322 6.53 0.28 -15.85
CA LYS A 322 5.95 -0.98 -16.34
C LYS A 322 5.84 -0.95 -17.85
N ALA A 323 6.19 -2.06 -18.50
CA ALA A 323 5.93 -2.30 -19.90
C ALA A 323 5.23 -3.65 -20.06
N SER A 324 4.14 -3.67 -20.80
CA SER A 324 3.41 -4.89 -21.15
C SER A 324 3.29 -4.97 -22.67
N PHE A 325 3.67 -6.13 -23.22
CA PHE A 325 3.59 -6.39 -24.64
C PHE A 325 2.84 -7.70 -24.90
N ASP A 326 1.72 -7.61 -25.61
CA ASP A 326 0.93 -8.76 -26.04
C ASP A 326 1.48 -9.27 -27.39
N ALA A 327 2.23 -10.37 -27.34
CA ALA A 327 2.80 -11.02 -28.52
C ALA A 327 1.83 -12.05 -29.17
N GLY A 328 0.53 -11.94 -28.89
CA GLY A 328 -0.51 -12.80 -29.42
C GLY A 328 -0.30 -14.27 -29.03
N LYS A 329 -0.09 -15.15 -30.01
CA LYS A 329 0.13 -16.59 -29.78
C LYS A 329 1.38 -16.94 -28.95
N PHE A 330 2.29 -16.00 -28.78
CA PHE A 330 3.49 -16.17 -27.95
C PHE A 330 3.30 -15.68 -26.51
N GLY A 331 2.09 -15.19 -26.18
CA GLY A 331 1.73 -14.75 -24.84
C GLY A 331 2.08 -13.29 -24.54
N ILE A 332 2.00 -12.94 -23.27
CA ILE A 332 2.18 -11.57 -22.78
C ILE A 332 3.48 -11.48 -22.00
N PHE A 333 4.31 -10.53 -22.38
CA PHE A 333 5.53 -10.16 -21.67
C PHE A 333 5.27 -8.94 -20.81
N LEU A 334 5.71 -9.00 -19.56
CA LEU A 334 5.60 -7.92 -18.57
C LEU A 334 7.00 -7.64 -18.05
N TRP A 335 7.45 -6.41 -18.20
CA TRP A 335 8.65 -5.92 -17.55
C TRP A 335 8.28 -4.82 -16.56
N GLN A 336 8.86 -4.86 -15.37
CA GLN A 336 8.71 -3.85 -14.36
C GLN A 336 10.05 -3.51 -13.76
N THR A 337 10.31 -2.22 -13.58
CA THR A 337 11.42 -1.71 -12.80
C THR A 337 10.88 -0.81 -11.68
N ALA A 338 11.48 -0.87 -10.49
CA ALA A 338 11.10 -0.02 -9.38
C ALA A 338 12.35 0.48 -8.64
N PHE A 339 12.27 1.72 -8.20
CA PHE A 339 13.24 2.34 -7.31
C PHE A 339 12.52 2.87 -6.08
N GLN A 340 13.07 2.61 -4.89
CA GLN A 340 12.55 3.14 -3.64
C GLN A 340 13.68 3.81 -2.85
N HIS A 341 13.31 4.89 -2.16
CA HIS A 341 14.18 5.60 -1.24
C HIS A 341 13.40 5.98 0.01
N ASP A 342 13.87 5.52 1.15
CA ASP A 342 13.30 5.77 2.48
C ASP A 342 14.31 6.58 3.31
N ASP A 343 13.87 7.75 3.80
CA ASP A 343 14.55 8.58 4.80
C ASP A 343 13.78 8.47 6.12
N ARG A 344 14.36 7.78 7.09
CA ARG A 344 13.75 7.56 8.40
C ARG A 344 14.55 8.21 9.50
N LYS A 345 13.86 8.97 10.35
CA LYS A 345 14.41 9.60 11.55
C LYS A 345 13.52 9.32 12.76
N GLU A 346 14.14 8.94 13.86
CA GLU A 346 13.45 8.72 15.13
C GLU A 346 14.15 9.47 16.24
N ASN A 347 13.41 10.35 16.88
CA ASN A 347 13.88 11.12 18.00
C ASN A 347 13.34 10.51 19.31
N ARG A 348 14.15 10.52 20.34
CA ARG A 348 13.81 10.03 21.68
C ARG A 348 14.02 11.15 22.70
N ILE A 349 13.38 11.04 23.87
CA ILE A 349 13.71 11.90 25.01
C ILE A 349 15.12 11.54 25.49
N ARG A 350 16.03 12.51 25.47
CA ARG A 350 17.43 12.35 25.83
C ARG A 350 17.86 13.47 26.79
N ARG A 351 18.73 13.12 27.74
CA ARG A 351 19.34 14.11 28.64
C ARG A 351 20.25 15.09 27.90
N MET A 352 20.63 16.17 28.57
CA MET A 352 21.56 17.20 28.05
C MET A 352 21.08 17.87 26.72
N ASN A 353 19.78 18.08 26.57
CA ASN A 353 19.17 18.69 25.38
C ASN A 353 19.48 17.97 24.04
N LEU A 354 19.76 16.67 24.10
CA LEU A 354 20.07 15.86 22.90
C LEU A 354 18.83 15.28 22.22
N SER A 355 17.63 15.60 22.67
CA SER A 355 16.37 15.08 22.11
C SER A 355 16.15 15.53 20.66
N ASN A 356 16.72 16.67 20.25
CA ASN A 356 16.67 17.18 18.88
C ASN A 356 17.57 16.38 17.90
N ILE A 357 18.52 15.57 18.43
CA ILE A 357 19.38 14.72 17.60
C ILE A 357 18.66 13.36 17.47
N PRO A 358 18.38 12.88 16.25
CA PRO A 358 17.75 11.58 16.05
C PRO A 358 18.56 10.46 16.71
N ALA A 359 17.87 9.56 17.40
CA ALA A 359 18.47 8.32 17.90
C ALA A 359 18.61 7.25 16.80
N VAL A 360 17.72 7.30 15.80
CA VAL A 360 17.81 6.54 14.55
C VAL A 360 17.78 7.54 13.40
N SER A 361 18.71 7.41 12.48
CA SER A 361 18.70 8.14 11.20
C SER A 361 19.31 7.24 10.15
N LEU A 362 18.57 6.91 9.12
CA LEU A 362 19.03 6.02 8.07
C LEU A 362 18.40 6.34 6.73
N TYR A 363 19.08 5.94 5.67
CA TYR A 363 18.58 5.86 4.31
C TYR A 363 18.57 4.42 3.85
N LEU A 364 17.41 3.97 3.37
CA LEU A 364 17.29 2.70 2.68
C LEU A 364 16.94 2.97 1.23
N THR A 365 17.70 2.38 0.32
CA THR A 365 17.41 2.45 -1.11
C THR A 365 17.22 1.05 -1.65
N SER A 366 16.28 0.87 -2.56
CA SER A 366 16.14 -0.39 -3.29
C SER A 366 15.94 -0.16 -4.79
N PHE A 367 16.43 -1.11 -5.56
CA PHE A 367 16.23 -1.19 -6.99
C PHE A 367 15.76 -2.59 -7.35
N GLN A 368 14.64 -2.68 -8.08
CA GLN A 368 13.99 -3.93 -8.40
C GLN A 368 13.75 -4.02 -9.90
N ASN A 369 13.92 -5.22 -10.45
CA ASN A 369 13.51 -5.56 -11.79
C ASN A 369 12.75 -6.88 -11.78
N GLN A 370 11.69 -6.95 -12.55
CA GLN A 370 10.92 -8.17 -12.76
C GLN A 370 10.62 -8.32 -14.24
N LEU A 371 10.82 -9.52 -14.74
CA LEU A 371 10.38 -9.93 -16.06
C LEU A 371 9.43 -11.11 -15.87
N LYS A 372 8.23 -11.04 -16.45
CA LYS A 372 7.23 -12.10 -16.41
C LYS A 372 6.76 -12.39 -17.83
N TRP A 373 6.55 -13.66 -18.09
CA TRP A 373 5.94 -14.16 -19.31
C TRP A 373 4.73 -15.01 -18.97
N ASN A 374 3.60 -14.71 -19.59
CA ASN A 374 2.35 -15.45 -19.42
C ASN A 374 1.86 -15.94 -20.77
N LEU A 375 1.63 -17.25 -20.87
CA LEU A 375 1.07 -17.87 -22.05
C LEU A 375 -0.13 -18.73 -21.68
N THR A 376 -1.27 -18.46 -22.33
CA THR A 376 -2.45 -19.34 -22.25
C THR A 376 -2.60 -20.04 -23.60
N TYR A 377 -2.53 -21.37 -23.58
CA TYR A 377 -2.74 -22.20 -24.75
C TYR A 377 -3.70 -23.34 -24.42
N ASN A 378 -4.87 -23.33 -25.04
CA ASN A 378 -5.98 -24.25 -24.72
C ASN A 378 -6.32 -24.27 -23.22
N LYS A 379 -6.13 -25.43 -22.57
CA LYS A 379 -6.38 -25.68 -21.14
C LYS A 379 -5.17 -25.40 -20.24
N TRP A 380 -4.05 -24.98 -20.84
CA TRP A 380 -2.80 -24.73 -20.15
C TRP A 380 -2.53 -23.25 -19.99
N ASN A 381 -2.10 -22.86 -18.80
CA ASN A 381 -1.57 -21.54 -18.54
C ASN A 381 -0.17 -21.67 -17.96
N THR A 382 0.79 -21.07 -18.62
CA THR A 382 2.19 -21.05 -18.23
C THR A 382 2.56 -19.64 -17.76
N GLU A 383 3.15 -19.54 -16.58
CA GLU A 383 3.76 -18.31 -16.11
C GLU A 383 5.22 -18.59 -15.78
N ALA A 384 6.13 -17.78 -16.30
CA ALA A 384 7.55 -17.84 -15.96
C ALA A 384 8.06 -16.43 -15.68
N GLY A 385 9.03 -16.31 -14.80
CA GLY A 385 9.58 -15.00 -14.48
C GLY A 385 10.96 -15.05 -13.86
N ALA A 386 11.58 -13.87 -13.87
CA ALA A 386 12.83 -13.59 -13.20
C ALA A 386 12.67 -12.29 -12.39
N SER A 387 13.29 -12.23 -11.23
CA SER A 387 13.30 -11.08 -10.35
C SER A 387 14.71 -10.76 -9.88
N TYR A 388 15.03 -9.49 -9.81
CA TYR A 388 16.26 -8.98 -9.23
C TYR A 388 15.91 -7.89 -8.23
N LEU A 389 16.49 -7.96 -7.04
CA LEU A 389 16.36 -6.96 -5.99
C LEU A 389 17.73 -6.59 -5.47
N HIS A 390 17.99 -5.30 -5.36
CA HIS A 390 19.16 -4.75 -4.69
C HIS A 390 18.69 -3.79 -3.60
N ILE A 391 19.12 -4.01 -2.36
CA ILE A 391 18.84 -3.14 -1.21
C ILE A 391 20.14 -2.63 -0.64
N ARG A 392 20.14 -1.37 -0.21
CA ARG A 392 21.25 -0.75 0.51
C ARG A 392 20.71 0.06 1.68
N ASN A 393 21.06 -0.32 2.90
CA ASN A 393 20.80 0.41 4.13
C ASN A 393 22.04 1.17 4.60
N ARG A 394 21.88 2.46 4.93
CA ARG A 394 22.94 3.33 5.41
C ARG A 394 22.48 4.13 6.61
N ASN A 395 23.12 3.88 7.75
CA ASN A 395 22.93 4.70 8.93
C ASN A 395 23.69 6.03 8.78
N GLN A 396 23.04 7.11 9.19
CA GLN A 396 23.63 8.44 9.19
C GLN A 396 24.43 8.63 10.48
N GLY A 397 25.58 9.30 10.35
CA GLY A 397 26.41 9.64 11.51
C GLY A 397 25.81 10.74 12.39
N GLY A 398 26.40 10.96 13.55
CA GLY A 398 26.03 12.07 14.44
C GLY A 398 24.87 11.80 15.39
N THR A 399 24.28 10.60 15.37
CA THR A 399 23.18 10.22 16.27
C THR A 399 23.63 10.06 17.72
N GLY A 400 24.92 9.74 17.95
CA GLY A 400 25.47 9.39 19.27
C GLY A 400 24.87 8.10 19.85
N VAL A 401 24.24 7.28 19.02
CA VAL A 401 23.67 5.96 19.37
C VAL A 401 24.16 4.93 18.38
N VAL A 402 24.53 3.76 18.86
CA VAL A 402 24.88 2.65 17.99
C VAL A 402 23.63 2.15 17.27
N PRO A 403 23.63 2.08 15.93
CA PRO A 403 22.47 1.63 15.19
C PRO A 403 22.11 0.18 15.50
N LEU A 404 20.83 -0.09 15.78
CA LEU A 404 20.32 -1.44 16.00
C LEU A 404 20.42 -2.30 14.72
N ILE A 405 20.17 -1.69 13.55
CA ILE A 405 20.33 -2.33 12.25
C ILE A 405 21.64 -1.83 11.65
N PRO A 406 22.59 -2.72 11.33
CA PRO A 406 23.87 -2.33 10.74
C PRO A 406 23.68 -1.77 9.33
N ASN A 407 24.72 -1.15 8.79
CA ASN A 407 24.78 -0.92 7.35
C ASN A 407 24.79 -2.25 6.62
N TYR A 408 23.97 -2.40 5.59
CA TYR A 408 23.99 -3.62 4.78
C TYR A 408 23.72 -3.33 3.32
N THR A 409 24.12 -4.29 2.50
CA THR A 409 23.81 -4.37 1.09
C THR A 409 23.32 -5.79 0.80
N GLU A 410 22.23 -5.90 0.08
CA GLU A 410 21.59 -7.17 -0.27
C GLU A 410 21.36 -7.22 -1.78
N TYR A 411 21.61 -8.39 -2.36
CA TYR A 411 21.28 -8.75 -3.73
C TYR A 411 20.45 -10.03 -3.70
N ASP A 412 19.32 -10.05 -4.37
CA ASP A 412 18.45 -11.21 -4.50
C ASP A 412 18.11 -11.43 -5.95
N LEU A 413 18.37 -12.65 -6.45
CA LEU A 413 18.03 -13.10 -7.78
C LEU A 413 17.11 -14.31 -7.69
N GLY A 414 15.92 -14.21 -8.24
CA GLY A 414 14.93 -15.28 -8.27
C GLY A 414 14.50 -15.63 -9.69
N ILE A 415 14.34 -16.91 -9.97
CA ILE A 415 13.72 -17.41 -11.22
C ILE A 415 12.63 -18.41 -10.87
N TYR A 416 11.52 -18.38 -11.60
CA TYR A 416 10.41 -19.29 -11.35
C TYR A 416 9.66 -19.67 -12.60
N ALA A 417 8.95 -20.80 -12.52
CA ALA A 417 7.99 -21.24 -13.51
C ALA A 417 6.79 -21.88 -12.82
N ILE A 418 5.59 -21.57 -13.30
CA ILE A 418 4.33 -22.14 -12.82
C ILE A 418 3.55 -22.64 -14.04
N GLN A 419 3.09 -23.87 -13.95
CA GLN A 419 2.25 -24.49 -14.97
C GLN A 419 0.89 -24.82 -14.37
N LYS A 420 -0.19 -24.35 -15.00
CA LYS A 420 -1.56 -24.61 -14.59
C LYS A 420 -2.31 -25.30 -15.73
N TYR A 421 -3.03 -26.37 -15.39
CA TYR A 421 -3.99 -27.03 -16.26
C TYR A 421 -5.41 -26.80 -15.73
N ARG A 422 -6.35 -26.45 -16.58
CA ARG A 422 -7.75 -26.28 -16.21
C ARG A 422 -8.67 -26.84 -17.28
N ASN A 423 -9.59 -27.69 -16.85
CA ASN A 423 -10.76 -28.06 -17.64
C ASN A 423 -12.05 -27.78 -16.85
N GLU A 424 -13.18 -28.32 -17.27
CA GLU A 424 -14.48 -28.07 -16.63
C GLU A 424 -14.49 -28.51 -15.15
N ASN A 425 -13.90 -29.64 -14.83
CA ASN A 425 -13.93 -30.26 -13.52
C ASN A 425 -12.59 -30.16 -12.77
N TRP A 426 -11.47 -30.24 -13.46
CA TRP A 426 -10.14 -30.29 -12.88
C TRP A 426 -9.37 -28.99 -13.03
N THR A 427 -8.71 -28.60 -11.95
CA THR A 427 -7.63 -27.62 -11.98
C THR A 427 -6.42 -28.24 -11.29
N ALA A 428 -5.28 -28.26 -11.95
CA ALA A 428 -3.99 -28.69 -11.38
C ALA A 428 -2.96 -27.59 -11.60
N GLU A 429 -2.08 -27.38 -10.61
CA GLU A 429 -1.04 -26.38 -10.64
C GLU A 429 0.23 -26.95 -10.05
N ALA A 430 1.36 -26.73 -10.74
CA ALA A 430 2.69 -27.03 -10.25
C ALA A 430 3.60 -25.82 -10.48
N GLY A 431 4.44 -25.52 -9.52
CA GLY A 431 5.38 -24.41 -9.61
C GLY A 431 6.72 -24.74 -8.97
N VAL A 432 7.77 -24.13 -9.52
CA VAL A 432 9.14 -24.22 -9.00
C VAL A 432 9.77 -22.86 -8.99
N ARG A 433 10.63 -22.60 -8.01
CA ARG A 433 11.40 -21.36 -7.88
C ARG A 433 12.78 -21.64 -7.30
N PHE A 434 13.77 -20.94 -7.80
CA PHE A 434 15.10 -20.88 -7.25
C PHE A 434 15.43 -19.43 -6.91
N ASP A 435 15.93 -19.18 -5.68
CA ASP A 435 16.41 -17.90 -5.21
C ASP A 435 17.86 -18.01 -4.78
N ASN A 436 18.63 -16.96 -5.06
CA ASN A 436 19.98 -16.77 -4.54
C ASN A 436 20.08 -15.35 -3.98
N GLN A 437 20.32 -15.29 -2.67
CA GLN A 437 20.42 -14.02 -1.93
C GLN A 437 21.82 -13.89 -1.35
N GLU A 438 22.44 -12.74 -1.58
CA GLU A 438 23.72 -12.37 -0.98
C GLU A 438 23.51 -11.14 -0.10
N THR A 439 23.92 -11.23 1.17
CA THR A 439 23.85 -10.12 2.14
C THR A 439 25.22 -9.85 2.73
N ARG A 440 25.66 -8.60 2.68
CA ARG A 440 26.88 -8.08 3.32
C ARG A 440 26.48 -7.01 4.32
N ALA A 441 26.83 -7.21 5.58
CA ALA A 441 26.51 -6.27 6.65
C ALA A 441 27.77 -5.88 7.43
N SER A 442 27.79 -4.62 7.94
CA SER A 442 28.83 -4.14 8.84
C SER A 442 28.29 -3.07 9.80
N GLY A 443 28.69 -3.13 11.06
CA GLY A 443 28.27 -2.19 12.10
C GLY A 443 29.22 -2.23 13.28
N TYR A 444 28.91 -1.44 14.30
CA TYR A 444 29.65 -1.41 15.56
C TYR A 444 28.72 -1.86 16.69
N ASP A 445 29.24 -2.63 17.62
CA ASP A 445 28.54 -2.94 18.85
C ASP A 445 28.64 -1.78 19.86
N TYR A 446 28.02 -1.95 21.02
CA TYR A 446 28.04 -0.92 22.09
C TYR A 446 29.43 -0.67 22.69
N THR A 447 30.39 -1.55 22.44
CA THR A 447 31.79 -1.39 22.86
C THR A 447 32.65 -0.69 21.82
N GLY A 448 32.08 -0.37 20.65
CA GLY A 448 32.76 0.20 19.47
C GLY A 448 33.53 -0.83 18.64
N LYS A 449 33.35 -2.13 18.91
CA LYS A 449 33.95 -3.20 18.11
C LYS A 449 33.19 -3.39 16.83
N LEU A 450 33.91 -3.45 15.71
CA LEU A 450 33.34 -3.75 14.40
C LEU A 450 32.81 -5.18 14.37
N TYR A 451 31.58 -5.35 13.92
CA TYR A 451 30.98 -6.64 13.60
C TYR A 451 30.36 -6.59 12.23
N GLY A 452 30.14 -7.75 11.64
CA GLY A 452 29.51 -7.88 10.34
C GLY A 452 29.78 -9.25 9.75
N GLY A 453 29.34 -9.41 8.53
CA GLY A 453 29.50 -10.68 7.85
C GLY A 453 29.03 -10.61 6.40
N HIS A 454 29.30 -11.68 5.70
CA HIS A 454 28.87 -11.96 4.35
C HIS A 454 28.18 -13.32 4.36
N HIS A 455 26.93 -13.36 3.90
CA HIS A 455 26.15 -14.59 3.84
C HIS A 455 25.55 -14.72 2.45
N ILE A 456 25.55 -15.95 1.93
CA ILE A 456 24.89 -16.33 0.69
C ILE A 456 23.88 -17.42 1.04
N PHE A 457 22.64 -17.19 0.63
CA PHE A 457 21.54 -18.13 0.79
C PHE A 457 21.06 -18.58 -0.58
N SER A 458 20.94 -19.88 -0.79
CA SER A 458 20.31 -20.45 -1.98
C SER A 458 19.12 -21.28 -1.54
N ASN A 459 17.98 -21.07 -2.17
CA ASN A 459 16.75 -21.74 -1.81
C ASN A 459 16.03 -22.27 -3.05
N PHE A 460 15.48 -23.48 -2.94
CA PHE A 460 14.61 -24.06 -3.93
C PHE A 460 13.22 -24.25 -3.33
N SER A 461 12.22 -23.69 -3.96
CA SER A 461 10.82 -23.78 -3.53
C SER A 461 9.99 -24.47 -4.62
N TYR A 462 9.01 -25.24 -4.21
CA TYR A 462 8.04 -25.83 -5.11
C TYR A 462 6.64 -25.83 -4.50
N ASN A 463 5.64 -25.88 -5.37
CA ASN A 463 4.26 -26.12 -4.97
C ASN A 463 3.59 -27.11 -5.93
N LEU A 464 2.62 -27.84 -5.43
CA LEU A 464 1.76 -28.72 -6.19
C LEU A 464 0.35 -28.68 -5.61
N GLY A 465 -0.64 -28.53 -6.45
CA GLY A 465 -2.01 -28.50 -6.02
C GLY A 465 -2.96 -29.00 -7.10
N THR A 466 -4.08 -29.55 -6.66
CA THR A 466 -5.17 -29.97 -7.53
C THR A 466 -6.50 -29.70 -6.88
N SER A 467 -7.49 -29.39 -7.70
CA SER A 467 -8.88 -29.18 -7.27
C SER A 467 -9.82 -29.85 -8.26
N TYR A 468 -10.84 -30.52 -7.76
CA TYR A 468 -11.91 -31.13 -8.52
C TYR A 468 -13.25 -30.55 -8.14
N ARG A 469 -14.07 -30.18 -9.12
CA ARG A 469 -15.43 -29.71 -8.94
C ARG A 469 -16.38 -30.84 -9.33
N PHE A 470 -17.20 -31.29 -8.40
CA PHE A 470 -18.26 -32.29 -8.61
C PHE A 470 -19.44 -31.69 -9.35
#